data_717e2f7bfe1644832358eb860de927da
#
_entry.id   717e2f7bfe1644832358eb860de927da
#
_cell.length_a   1.000
_cell.length_b   1.000
_cell.length_c   1.000
_cell.angle_alpha   90.00
_cell.angle_beta   90.00
_cell.angle_gamma   90.00
#
_symmetry.space_group_name_H-M   'P 1'
#
loop_
_entity.id
_entity.type
_entity.pdbx_description
1 polymer ?
#
loop_
_entity_poly.entity_id
_entity_poly.type
_entity_poly.pdbx_seq_one_letter_code
_entity_poly.pdbx_strand_id
1 'polypeptide(L)'
;VQYPPFPPVLPTRPAEGAMTHIYELARGLNLKTQVNFQPGTLASRDRETKSNYQMTLSLNVKQPKALTKKEDMLKLNPKLEPMLPGLSTLFRHARVSPYYGQIYVRKQTEIRKNLASLLKLLDRHNYYDTETILETTYPDTGRKLLWLQSEMDVVSDGSDGDRLAAMPDKILKSSFYQPSTSYRWKKRTDKPNPLLKPWQQRLASYKKTLEKAPAAEKTALRRKIDHAERVIEELKRYSFLISEYDPFIVVPLGVVNQSTPFSPQFGDYAVVIVGDKLYPALVGDAGPRYKTGEGSLRLSREINPKAGPYSRPVSDLKVSYLIFPGSAEPEAGPPDYEKITDRCRELLNEIGGVGK
;
A
#
# COMPACT_ATOMS: atom_id res chain seq x y z
N VAL A 1 0.78 -20.39 24.33
CA VAL A 1 -0.24 -19.51 23.76
C VAL A 1 -0.74 -20.14 22.46
N GLN A 2 -2.02 -20.48 22.41
CA GLN A 2 -2.63 -21.01 21.19
C GLN A 2 -3.04 -19.82 20.32
N TYR A 3 -2.49 -19.74 19.11
CA TYR A 3 -2.88 -18.74 18.14
C TYR A 3 -4.28 -19.05 17.59
N PRO A 4 -5.05 -18.04 17.19
CA PRO A 4 -6.31 -18.28 16.53
C PRO A 4 -6.10 -19.12 15.26
N PRO A 5 -7.05 -19.97 14.89
CA PRO A 5 -6.97 -20.77 13.68
C PRO A 5 -6.86 -19.86 12.45
N PHE A 6 -6.22 -20.38 11.40
CA PHE A 6 -6.25 -19.69 10.13
C PHE A 6 -7.67 -19.45 9.65
N PRO A 7 -7.91 -18.35 8.95
CA PRO A 7 -9.23 -18.03 8.49
C PRO A 7 -9.81 -19.15 7.60
N PRO A 8 -11.13 -19.30 7.60
CA PRO A 8 -11.81 -20.28 6.77
C PRO A 8 -11.54 -20.05 5.29
N VAL A 9 -11.93 -21.01 4.47
CA VAL A 9 -11.85 -20.93 3.01
C VAL A 9 -12.41 -19.59 2.55
N LEU A 10 -11.64 -18.92 1.69
CA LEU A 10 -12.04 -17.62 1.12
C LEU A 10 -13.34 -17.76 0.33
N PRO A 11 -14.17 -16.71 0.33
CA PRO A 11 -15.42 -16.75 -0.43
C PRO A 11 -15.15 -17.03 -1.92
N THR A 12 -15.94 -17.92 -2.49
CA THR A 12 -15.86 -18.28 -3.91
C THR A 12 -16.58 -17.30 -4.83
N ARG A 13 -17.46 -16.47 -4.26
CA ARG A 13 -18.25 -15.50 -5.01
C ARG A 13 -17.44 -14.23 -5.28
N PRO A 14 -17.29 -13.80 -6.53
CA PRO A 14 -16.66 -12.54 -6.86
C PRO A 14 -17.40 -11.38 -6.20
N ALA A 15 -16.66 -10.46 -5.60
CA ALA A 15 -17.20 -9.17 -5.20
C ALA A 15 -17.35 -8.25 -6.43
N GLU A 16 -18.12 -7.18 -6.27
CA GLU A 16 -18.17 -6.13 -7.27
C GLU A 16 -16.80 -5.45 -7.38
N GLY A 17 -16.33 -5.26 -8.60
CA GLY A 17 -15.06 -4.61 -8.92
C GLY A 17 -14.33 -5.32 -10.06
N ALA A 18 -13.68 -4.54 -10.88
CA ALA A 18 -12.89 -5.06 -11.98
C ALA A 18 -11.51 -5.49 -11.49
N MET A 19 -11.12 -6.72 -11.79
CA MET A 19 -9.76 -7.15 -11.58
C MET A 19 -8.90 -6.79 -12.80
N THR A 20 -7.82 -6.06 -12.58
CA THR A 20 -6.93 -5.62 -13.64
C THR A 20 -5.50 -6.04 -13.34
N HIS A 21 -4.80 -6.56 -14.34
CA HIS A 21 -3.38 -6.84 -14.25
C HIS A 21 -2.58 -5.53 -14.12
N ILE A 22 -1.71 -5.47 -13.13
CA ILE A 22 -0.92 -4.27 -12.81
C ILE A 22 -0.08 -3.79 -14.02
N TYR A 23 0.35 -4.69 -14.90
CA TYR A 23 1.11 -4.35 -16.10
C TYR A 23 0.25 -3.75 -17.24
N GLU A 24 -1.04 -4.03 -17.27
CA GLU A 24 -1.95 -3.45 -18.27
C GLU A 24 -2.21 -1.97 -18.00
N LEU A 25 -2.16 -1.57 -16.74
CA LEU A 25 -2.32 -0.18 -16.31
C LEU A 25 -1.15 0.72 -16.69
N ALA A 26 0.01 0.13 -16.99
CA ALA A 26 1.20 0.88 -17.41
C ALA A 26 1.11 1.42 -18.86
N ARG A 27 0.07 1.07 -19.63
CA ARG A 27 -0.13 1.51 -21.02
C ARG A 27 -0.71 2.92 -21.15
N GLY A 28 -0.57 3.76 -20.12
CA GLY A 28 -1.28 5.05 -20.06
C GLY A 28 -0.66 6.23 -20.79
N LEU A 29 0.59 6.15 -21.29
CA LEU A 29 1.28 7.26 -21.92
C LEU A 29 1.42 7.05 -23.43
N ASN A 30 0.82 7.93 -24.22
CA ASN A 30 1.11 8.04 -25.64
C ASN A 30 2.33 8.93 -25.81
N LEU A 31 3.48 8.33 -26.11
CA LEU A 31 4.70 9.04 -26.47
C LEU A 31 4.72 9.28 -27.98
N LYS A 32 4.64 10.54 -28.37
CA LYS A 32 5.01 10.95 -29.72
C LYS A 32 6.46 11.37 -29.67
N THR A 33 7.31 10.67 -30.40
CA THR A 33 8.74 10.98 -30.51
C THR A 33 9.07 11.43 -31.92
N GLN A 34 9.91 12.45 -32.02
CA GLN A 34 10.50 12.89 -33.26
C GLN A 34 12.00 13.00 -33.02
N VAL A 35 12.80 12.39 -33.91
CA VAL A 35 14.27 12.49 -33.86
C VAL A 35 14.70 13.22 -35.10
N ASN A 36 15.43 14.30 -34.91
CA ASN A 36 16.00 15.08 -36.00
C ASN A 36 17.51 14.80 -36.09
N PHE A 37 17.94 14.36 -37.24
CA PHE A 37 19.37 14.15 -37.52
C PHE A 37 19.90 15.35 -38.34
N GLN A 38 21.00 15.93 -37.88
CA GLN A 38 21.67 17.01 -38.55
C GLN A 38 23.07 16.56 -38.98
N PRO A 39 23.61 17.08 -40.11
CA PRO A 39 24.97 16.83 -40.47
C PRO A 39 25.94 17.28 -39.38
N GLY A 40 26.82 16.39 -38.97
CA GLY A 40 27.86 16.64 -37.99
C GLY A 40 29.24 16.78 -38.67
N THR A 41 30.30 16.65 -37.89
CA THR A 41 31.68 16.65 -38.34
C THR A 41 32.31 15.25 -38.21
N LEU A 42 33.35 15.11 -37.40
CA LEU A 42 33.97 13.82 -37.10
C LEU A 42 33.47 13.28 -35.77
N ALA A 43 33.16 12.01 -35.67
CA ALA A 43 32.69 11.37 -34.42
C ALA A 43 33.60 11.66 -33.21
N SER A 44 34.93 11.76 -33.45
CA SER A 44 35.91 12.11 -32.41
C SER A 44 35.76 13.54 -31.86
N ARG A 45 35.20 14.45 -32.63
CA ARG A 45 34.93 15.85 -32.24
C ARG A 45 33.49 15.99 -31.71
N ASP A 46 32.54 15.41 -32.41
CA ASP A 46 31.13 15.56 -32.14
C ASP A 46 30.76 14.92 -30.79
N ARG A 47 31.39 13.80 -30.40
CA ARG A 47 31.15 13.15 -29.09
C ARG A 47 31.58 14.00 -27.89
N GLU A 48 32.51 14.91 -28.03
CA GLU A 48 32.98 15.81 -26.96
C GLU A 48 32.08 17.05 -26.81
N THR A 49 31.24 17.32 -27.80
CA THR A 49 30.34 18.49 -27.82
C THR A 49 28.98 18.12 -27.25
N LYS A 50 28.73 18.50 -26.01
CA LYS A 50 27.47 18.13 -25.26
C LYS A 50 26.18 18.53 -25.97
N SER A 51 26.21 19.63 -26.78
CA SER A 51 25.05 20.10 -27.54
C SER A 51 24.73 19.26 -28.78
N ASN A 52 25.64 18.37 -29.22
CA ASN A 52 25.42 17.51 -30.38
C ASN A 52 24.47 16.35 -30.10
N TYR A 53 24.24 16.01 -28.82
CA TYR A 53 23.30 15.01 -28.42
C TYR A 53 22.38 15.57 -27.30
N GLN A 54 21.35 16.27 -27.74
CA GLN A 54 20.44 16.98 -26.87
C GLN A 54 19.01 16.46 -27.02
N MET A 55 18.33 16.20 -25.89
CA MET A 55 16.93 15.82 -25.84
C MET A 55 16.16 16.76 -24.93
N THR A 56 15.03 17.27 -25.41
CA THR A 56 14.08 18.04 -24.61
C THR A 56 12.82 17.23 -24.39
N LEU A 57 12.45 17.01 -23.14
CA LEU A 57 11.23 16.30 -22.74
C LEU A 57 10.27 17.26 -22.08
N SER A 58 9.03 17.26 -22.55
CA SER A 58 7.93 18.02 -21.95
C SER A 58 6.78 17.07 -21.62
N LEU A 59 6.30 17.13 -20.38
CA LEU A 59 5.18 16.32 -19.90
C LEU A 59 4.13 17.22 -19.24
N ASN A 60 2.91 17.19 -19.77
CA ASN A 60 1.77 17.91 -19.22
C ASN A 60 0.88 16.94 -18.43
N VAL A 61 0.72 17.19 -17.13
CA VAL A 61 -0.09 16.37 -16.23
C VAL A 61 -1.10 17.27 -15.51
N LYS A 62 -2.38 16.90 -15.56
CA LYS A 62 -3.43 17.58 -14.81
C LYS A 62 -3.42 17.12 -13.35
N GLN A 63 -3.33 18.05 -12.41
CA GLN A 63 -3.47 17.74 -10.99
C GLN A 63 -4.98 17.66 -10.66
N PRO A 64 -5.47 16.55 -10.06
CA PRO A 64 -6.86 16.44 -9.66
C PRO A 64 -7.16 17.30 -8.42
N LYS A 65 -8.43 17.61 -8.23
CA LYS A 65 -8.96 18.17 -6.99
C LYS A 65 -9.57 17.07 -6.16
N ALA A 66 -9.46 17.17 -4.85
CA ALA A 66 -10.10 16.23 -3.94
C ALA A 66 -11.62 16.31 -4.05
N LEU A 67 -12.26 15.16 -4.03
CA LEU A 67 -13.72 15.06 -3.90
C LEU A 67 -14.10 15.49 -2.47
N THR A 68 -15.11 16.35 -2.35
CA THR A 68 -15.57 16.90 -1.05
C THR A 68 -17.07 16.76 -0.84
N LYS A 69 -17.85 16.44 -1.87
CA LYS A 69 -19.31 16.38 -1.80
C LYS A 69 -19.80 14.94 -1.65
N LYS A 70 -20.78 14.75 -0.78
CA LYS A 70 -21.45 13.44 -0.59
C LYS A 70 -22.03 12.92 -1.91
N GLU A 71 -22.66 13.78 -2.69
CA GLU A 71 -23.29 13.42 -3.97
C GLU A 71 -22.29 12.86 -4.98
N ASP A 72 -21.07 13.39 -5.00
CA ASP A 72 -20.02 12.88 -5.89
C ASP A 72 -19.47 11.55 -5.37
N MET A 73 -19.39 11.37 -4.04
CA MET A 73 -19.03 10.09 -3.43
C MET A 73 -20.07 9.00 -3.76
N LEU A 74 -21.35 9.34 -3.72
CA LEU A 74 -22.44 8.43 -4.07
C LEU A 74 -22.45 8.03 -5.56
N LYS A 75 -21.87 8.84 -6.46
CA LYS A 75 -21.64 8.41 -7.85
C LYS A 75 -20.60 7.30 -7.96
N LEU A 76 -19.61 7.29 -7.08
CA LEU A 76 -18.60 6.21 -7.01
C LEU A 76 -19.15 4.94 -6.38
N ASN A 77 -19.90 5.09 -5.28
CA ASN A 77 -20.55 3.97 -4.61
C ASN A 77 -21.95 4.39 -4.08
N PRO A 78 -23.04 4.13 -4.81
CA PRO A 78 -24.41 4.45 -4.37
C PRO A 78 -24.85 3.69 -3.11
N LYS A 79 -24.17 2.58 -2.78
CA LYS A 79 -24.50 1.75 -1.63
C LYS A 79 -24.01 2.33 -0.30
N LEU A 80 -23.14 3.36 -0.33
CA LEU A 80 -22.63 3.99 0.90
C LEU A 80 -23.74 4.60 1.75
N GLU A 81 -24.76 5.21 1.15
CA GLU A 81 -25.83 5.88 1.91
C GLU A 81 -26.67 4.91 2.77
N PRO A 82 -27.17 3.79 2.23
CA PRO A 82 -27.87 2.82 3.06
C PRO A 82 -26.93 2.09 4.04
N MET A 83 -25.64 1.92 3.72
CA MET A 83 -24.69 1.23 4.60
C MET A 83 -24.22 2.08 5.77
N LEU A 84 -24.13 3.39 5.60
CA LEU A 84 -23.62 4.34 6.59
C LEU A 84 -24.68 5.40 6.90
N PRO A 85 -25.61 5.17 7.82
CA PRO A 85 -26.64 6.16 8.18
C PRO A 85 -26.06 7.51 8.61
N GLY A 86 -24.87 7.51 9.21
CA GLY A 86 -24.12 8.72 9.58
C GLY A 86 -23.46 9.47 8.44
N LEU A 87 -23.56 9.00 7.18
CA LEU A 87 -22.80 9.53 6.02
C LEU A 87 -22.98 11.04 5.84
N SER A 88 -24.21 11.53 5.92
CA SER A 88 -24.49 12.97 5.75
C SER A 88 -23.83 13.82 6.84
N THR A 89 -23.81 13.33 8.08
CA THR A 89 -23.12 13.98 9.20
C THR A 89 -21.60 13.96 9.00
N LEU A 90 -21.03 12.82 8.56
CA LEU A 90 -19.61 12.72 8.24
C LEU A 90 -19.18 13.74 7.20
N PHE A 91 -19.91 13.86 6.07
CA PHE A 91 -19.57 14.79 5.00
C PHE A 91 -19.77 16.26 5.41
N ARG A 92 -20.74 16.56 6.25
CA ARG A 92 -20.97 17.93 6.77
C ARG A 92 -19.78 18.45 7.57
N HIS A 93 -19.10 17.59 8.30
CA HIS A 93 -17.96 17.91 9.16
C HIS A 93 -16.61 17.54 8.54
N ALA A 94 -16.61 16.99 7.32
CA ALA A 94 -15.39 16.59 6.64
C ALA A 94 -14.65 17.80 6.05
N ARG A 95 -13.32 17.70 6.10
CA ARG A 95 -12.41 18.58 5.37
C ARG A 95 -11.42 17.76 4.59
N VAL A 96 -10.88 18.33 3.51
CA VAL A 96 -9.78 17.68 2.79
C VAL A 96 -8.56 17.62 3.71
N SER A 97 -8.03 16.43 3.87
CA SER A 97 -6.80 16.21 4.63
C SER A 97 -5.61 16.87 3.93
N PRO A 98 -4.68 17.48 4.67
CA PRO A 98 -3.41 17.94 4.14
C PRO A 98 -2.62 16.82 3.44
N TYR A 99 -2.84 15.57 3.81
CA TYR A 99 -2.20 14.41 3.19
C TYR A 99 -2.53 14.27 1.70
N TYR A 100 -3.72 14.66 1.25
CA TYR A 100 -4.09 14.64 -0.17
C TYR A 100 -3.13 15.49 -1.01
N GLY A 101 -2.91 16.73 -0.61
CA GLY A 101 -1.96 17.61 -1.30
C GLY A 101 -0.52 17.10 -1.23
N GLN A 102 -0.10 16.61 -0.07
CA GLN A 102 1.25 16.06 0.12
C GLN A 102 1.52 14.85 -0.78
N ILE A 103 0.57 13.93 -0.94
CA ILE A 103 0.72 12.77 -1.82
C ILE A 103 0.90 13.23 -3.27
N TYR A 104 0.11 14.19 -3.75
CA TYR A 104 0.25 14.70 -5.12
C TYR A 104 1.57 15.45 -5.34
N VAL A 105 2.07 16.19 -4.35
CA VAL A 105 3.44 16.77 -4.40
C VAL A 105 4.49 15.67 -4.53
N ARG A 106 4.34 14.56 -3.80
CA ARG A 106 5.26 13.40 -3.91
C ARG A 106 5.18 12.74 -5.29
N LYS A 107 3.98 12.51 -5.82
CA LYS A 107 3.78 11.97 -7.17
C LYS A 107 4.46 12.84 -8.24
N GLN A 108 4.30 14.16 -8.17
CA GLN A 108 4.97 15.08 -9.07
C GLN A 108 6.50 15.02 -8.95
N THR A 109 7.01 14.89 -7.72
CA THR A 109 8.45 14.75 -7.47
C THR A 109 8.99 13.47 -8.11
N GLU A 110 8.28 12.35 -7.97
CA GLU A 110 8.68 11.08 -8.59
C GLU A 110 8.64 11.16 -10.13
N ILE A 111 7.63 11.81 -10.71
CA ILE A 111 7.56 12.04 -12.15
C ILE A 111 8.77 12.86 -12.63
N ARG A 112 9.08 13.98 -11.97
CA ARG A 112 10.23 14.83 -12.34
C ARG A 112 11.54 14.05 -12.27
N LYS A 113 11.76 13.32 -11.17
CA LYS A 113 12.96 12.51 -10.94
C LYS A 113 13.13 11.44 -12.03
N ASN A 114 12.05 10.71 -12.31
CA ASN A 114 12.06 9.64 -13.30
C ASN A 114 12.26 10.17 -14.72
N LEU A 115 11.64 11.29 -15.05
CA LEU A 115 11.82 11.96 -16.34
C LEU A 115 13.27 12.43 -16.52
N ALA A 116 13.85 13.09 -15.50
CA ALA A 116 15.24 13.56 -15.53
C ALA A 116 16.27 12.41 -15.63
N SER A 117 15.93 11.22 -15.14
CA SER A 117 16.78 10.03 -15.17
C SER A 117 16.44 9.08 -16.32
N LEU A 118 15.52 9.44 -17.20
CA LEU A 118 14.96 8.56 -18.25
C LEU A 118 14.46 7.21 -17.72
N LEU A 119 14.00 7.20 -16.49
CA LEU A 119 13.41 6.02 -15.84
C LEU A 119 11.93 5.90 -16.20
N LYS A 120 11.33 4.75 -15.84
CA LYS A 120 9.89 4.51 -15.99
C LYS A 120 9.09 5.55 -15.22
N LEU A 121 8.24 6.32 -15.91
CA LEU A 121 7.33 7.29 -15.28
C LEU A 121 6.23 6.57 -14.49
N LEU A 122 5.63 7.27 -13.53
CA LEU A 122 4.36 6.87 -12.99
C LEU A 122 3.35 6.82 -14.14
N ASP A 123 2.71 5.68 -14.30
CA ASP A 123 1.63 5.58 -15.26
C ASP A 123 0.42 6.41 -14.82
N ARG A 124 -0.49 6.58 -15.74
CA ARG A 124 -1.73 7.34 -15.53
C ARG A 124 -2.51 6.83 -14.31
N HIS A 125 -2.55 5.54 -14.11
CA HIS A 125 -3.29 4.89 -13.02
C HIS A 125 -2.66 5.20 -11.65
N ASN A 126 -1.36 4.97 -11.48
CA ASN A 126 -0.68 5.26 -10.22
C ASN A 126 -0.58 6.76 -9.91
N TYR A 127 -0.70 7.64 -10.90
CA TYR A 127 -0.81 9.06 -10.64
C TYR A 127 -2.19 9.44 -10.12
N TYR A 128 -3.26 8.84 -10.67
CA TYR A 128 -4.67 9.10 -10.32
C TYR A 128 -5.28 7.99 -9.45
N ASP A 129 -4.52 7.37 -8.57
CA ASP A 129 -4.97 6.29 -7.68
C ASP A 129 -5.81 6.76 -6.49
N THR A 130 -5.87 8.09 -6.25
CA THR A 130 -6.50 8.70 -5.07
C THR A 130 -7.56 9.72 -5.49
N GLU A 131 -8.82 9.46 -5.18
CA GLU A 131 -9.92 10.41 -5.42
C GLU A 131 -9.96 11.50 -4.35
N THR A 132 -9.85 11.12 -3.07
CA THR A 132 -9.83 12.05 -1.95
C THR A 132 -9.25 11.44 -0.70
N ILE A 133 -8.78 12.30 0.21
CA ILE A 133 -8.50 11.97 1.61
C ILE A 133 -9.22 13.02 2.46
N LEU A 134 -10.14 12.58 3.29
CA LEU A 134 -10.93 13.44 4.16
C LEU A 134 -10.63 13.17 5.63
N GLU A 135 -10.61 14.23 6.42
CA GLU A 135 -10.57 14.18 7.88
C GLU A 135 -11.92 14.62 8.43
N THR A 136 -12.48 13.87 9.36
CA THR A 136 -13.70 14.28 10.06
C THR A 136 -13.67 13.81 11.51
N THR A 137 -14.38 14.56 12.36
CA THR A 137 -14.68 14.16 13.73
C THR A 137 -16.20 14.06 13.83
N TYR A 138 -16.70 12.88 14.23
CA TYR A 138 -18.12 12.69 14.40
C TYR A 138 -18.60 13.48 15.63
N PRO A 139 -19.58 14.38 15.50
CA PRO A 139 -19.87 15.36 16.56
C PRO A 139 -20.34 14.75 17.86
N ASP A 140 -21.18 13.69 17.81
CA ASP A 140 -21.82 13.11 18.99
C ASP A 140 -20.86 12.30 19.87
N THR A 141 -19.84 11.69 19.27
CA THR A 141 -18.90 10.81 19.96
C THR A 141 -17.48 11.34 20.04
N GLY A 142 -17.16 12.37 19.25
CA GLY A 142 -15.79 12.84 19.09
C GLY A 142 -14.88 11.88 18.32
N ARG A 143 -15.44 10.81 17.71
CA ARG A 143 -14.66 9.82 16.97
C ARG A 143 -14.02 10.46 15.75
N LYS A 144 -12.70 10.33 15.66
CA LYS A 144 -11.91 10.76 14.50
C LYS A 144 -11.92 9.69 13.42
N LEU A 145 -12.04 10.14 12.19
CA LEU A 145 -12.02 9.31 11.00
C LEU A 145 -11.12 9.93 9.95
N LEU A 146 -10.22 9.13 9.39
CA LEU A 146 -9.52 9.42 8.15
C LEU A 146 -10.16 8.58 7.05
N TRP A 147 -10.83 9.22 6.10
CA TRP A 147 -11.45 8.56 4.96
C TRP A 147 -10.56 8.69 3.74
N LEU A 148 -10.08 7.58 3.24
CA LEU A 148 -9.37 7.50 1.98
C LEU A 148 -10.28 6.88 0.92
N GLN A 149 -10.46 7.54 -0.22
CA GLN A 149 -11.14 6.99 -1.40
C GLN A 149 -10.14 6.76 -2.51
N SER A 150 -9.98 5.51 -2.92
CA SER A 150 -8.99 5.12 -3.92
C SER A 150 -9.35 3.80 -4.62
N GLU A 151 -8.45 3.27 -5.40
CA GLU A 151 -8.45 1.88 -5.87
C GLU A 151 -7.99 0.89 -4.79
N MET A 152 -7.86 -0.39 -5.11
CA MET A 152 -7.12 -1.35 -4.29
C MET A 152 -6.08 -2.10 -5.11
N ASP A 153 -4.83 -1.98 -4.69
CA ASP A 153 -3.71 -2.83 -5.11
C ASP A 153 -3.46 -3.93 -4.06
N VAL A 154 -2.61 -4.88 -4.37
CA VAL A 154 -2.32 -6.03 -3.50
C VAL A 154 -0.92 -5.92 -2.93
N VAL A 155 -0.80 -6.08 -1.62
CA VAL A 155 0.47 -6.38 -0.96
C VAL A 155 0.52 -7.86 -0.62
N SER A 156 1.70 -8.49 -0.73
CA SER A 156 1.90 -9.92 -0.42
C SER A 156 2.87 -10.15 0.74
N ASP A 157 3.19 -9.14 1.51
CA ASP A 157 4.25 -9.08 2.51
C ASP A 157 3.94 -9.82 3.81
N GLY A 158 4.98 -10.03 4.59
CA GLY A 158 4.91 -10.55 5.94
C GLY A 158 5.21 -12.03 6.09
N SER A 159 5.67 -12.41 7.27
CA SER A 159 5.95 -13.78 7.67
C SER A 159 5.89 -13.92 9.19
N ASP A 160 5.60 -15.11 9.68
CA ASP A 160 5.51 -15.36 11.12
C ASP A 160 5.90 -16.81 11.44
N GLY A 161 7.00 -16.98 12.16
CA GLY A 161 7.47 -18.31 12.59
C GLY A 161 6.65 -18.93 13.71
N ASP A 162 5.94 -18.12 14.48
CA ASP A 162 5.09 -18.63 15.57
C ASP A 162 3.83 -19.32 15.01
N ARG A 163 3.29 -18.81 13.89
CA ARG A 163 2.06 -19.31 13.27
C ARG A 163 2.30 -20.24 12.07
N LEU A 164 3.40 -20.07 11.34
CA LEU A 164 3.69 -20.83 10.12
C LEU A 164 5.06 -21.51 10.17
N ALA A 165 5.09 -22.81 9.89
CA ALA A 165 6.35 -23.55 9.69
C ALA A 165 7.01 -23.26 8.33
N ALA A 166 6.23 -22.90 7.31
CA ALA A 166 6.69 -22.57 5.97
C ALA A 166 5.79 -21.53 5.33
N MET A 167 6.35 -20.66 4.49
CA MET A 167 5.61 -19.73 3.66
C MET A 167 5.27 -20.35 2.30
N PRO A 168 4.10 -20.07 1.72
CA PRO A 168 3.74 -20.59 0.40
C PRO A 168 4.71 -20.12 -0.69
N ASP A 169 5.25 -21.03 -1.47
CA ASP A 169 6.20 -20.77 -2.57
C ASP A 169 5.71 -19.70 -3.55
N LYS A 170 4.40 -19.71 -3.86
CA LYS A 170 3.78 -18.76 -4.76
C LYS A 170 3.92 -17.31 -4.29
N ILE A 171 3.90 -17.11 -2.97
CA ILE A 171 4.09 -15.79 -2.35
C ILE A 171 5.58 -15.42 -2.37
N LEU A 172 6.45 -16.34 -1.95
CA LEU A 172 7.90 -16.12 -1.90
C LEU A 172 8.52 -15.77 -3.26
N LYS A 173 7.94 -16.28 -4.34
CA LYS A 173 8.38 -16.02 -5.72
C LYS A 173 7.88 -14.67 -6.28
N SER A 174 7.01 -13.95 -5.56
CA SER A 174 6.61 -12.61 -5.96
C SER A 174 7.80 -11.65 -5.90
N SER A 175 8.02 -10.89 -6.97
CA SER A 175 9.09 -9.89 -7.04
C SER A 175 8.88 -8.70 -6.09
N PHE A 176 7.68 -8.55 -5.54
CA PHE A 176 7.31 -7.48 -4.60
C PHE A 176 7.26 -7.93 -3.15
N TYR A 177 7.51 -9.21 -2.87
CA TYR A 177 7.42 -9.78 -1.53
C TYR A 177 8.50 -9.22 -0.57
N GLN A 178 8.06 -8.79 0.61
CA GLN A 178 8.91 -8.43 1.74
C GLN A 178 8.59 -9.35 2.94
N PRO A 179 9.60 -9.77 3.72
CA PRO A 179 9.41 -10.74 4.80
C PRO A 179 8.73 -10.16 6.05
N SER A 180 8.61 -8.85 6.15
CA SER A 180 8.08 -8.12 7.32
C SER A 180 7.00 -7.14 6.92
N THR A 181 6.09 -6.85 7.85
CA THR A 181 5.16 -5.72 7.81
C THR A 181 5.51 -4.72 8.90
N SER A 182 4.99 -3.51 8.82
CA SER A 182 5.26 -2.47 9.84
C SER A 182 4.57 -2.76 11.16
N TYR A 183 3.36 -3.36 11.16
CA TYR A 183 2.75 -3.88 12.38
C TYR A 183 3.44 -5.18 12.76
N ARG A 184 3.99 -5.22 13.98
CA ARG A 184 4.79 -6.34 14.49
C ARG A 184 4.66 -6.46 16.00
N TRP A 185 4.89 -7.65 16.51
CA TRP A 185 4.95 -7.94 17.95
C TRP A 185 6.14 -8.83 18.28
N LYS A 186 6.55 -8.88 19.55
CA LYS A 186 7.61 -9.78 19.98
C LYS A 186 7.20 -11.24 19.76
N LYS A 187 8.09 -12.03 19.26
CA LYS A 187 7.89 -13.48 19.14
C LYS A 187 7.50 -14.08 20.50
N ARG A 188 6.62 -15.07 20.46
CA ARG A 188 6.09 -15.77 21.63
C ARG A 188 6.63 -17.19 21.77
N THR A 189 7.30 -17.71 20.76
CA THR A 189 7.92 -19.05 20.73
C THR A 189 9.34 -18.96 20.21
N ASP A 190 10.11 -20.03 20.46
CA ASP A 190 11.49 -20.18 19.92
C ASP A 190 11.51 -20.71 18.49
N LYS A 191 10.36 -20.99 17.89
CA LYS A 191 10.29 -21.45 16.49
C LYS A 191 10.92 -20.42 15.56
N PRO A 192 11.91 -20.79 14.74
CA PRO A 192 12.52 -19.84 13.81
C PRO A 192 11.51 -19.38 12.75
N ASN A 193 11.60 -18.13 12.35
CA ASN A 193 10.85 -17.66 11.20
C ASN A 193 11.29 -18.45 9.95
N PRO A 194 10.37 -18.96 9.10
CA PRO A 194 10.70 -19.78 7.93
C PRO A 194 11.64 -19.09 6.94
N LEU A 195 11.72 -17.77 6.96
CA LEU A 195 12.59 -16.98 6.08
C LEU A 195 13.96 -16.68 6.69
N LEU A 196 14.20 -17.01 7.95
CA LEU A 196 15.47 -16.71 8.62
C LEU A 196 16.66 -17.36 7.89
N LYS A 197 16.58 -18.67 7.63
CA LYS A 197 17.64 -19.43 6.93
C LYS A 197 17.88 -18.91 5.49
N PRO A 198 16.85 -18.70 4.64
CA PRO A 198 17.04 -18.09 3.33
C PRO A 198 17.73 -16.73 3.37
N TRP A 199 17.38 -15.86 4.34
CA TRP A 199 18.03 -14.55 4.45
C TRP A 199 19.48 -14.64 4.95
N GLN A 200 19.80 -15.56 5.85
CA GLN A 200 21.18 -15.83 6.26
C GLN A 200 22.04 -16.31 5.08
N GLN A 201 21.51 -17.20 4.24
CA GLN A 201 22.17 -17.65 3.01
C GLN A 201 22.41 -16.51 2.03
N ARG A 202 21.40 -15.63 1.85
CA ARG A 202 21.50 -14.43 1.01
C ARG A 202 22.58 -13.47 1.51
N LEU A 203 22.65 -13.23 2.83
CA LEU A 203 23.68 -12.41 3.46
C LEU A 203 25.07 -12.98 3.19
N ALA A 204 25.28 -14.28 3.40
CA ALA A 204 26.55 -14.94 3.13
C ALA A 204 26.97 -14.81 1.65
N SER A 205 26.02 -14.96 0.71
CA SER A 205 26.25 -14.73 -0.72
C SER A 205 26.68 -13.30 -1.02
N TYR A 206 26.01 -12.30 -0.44
CA TYR A 206 26.38 -10.89 -0.65
C TYR A 206 27.77 -10.56 -0.11
N LYS A 207 28.15 -11.09 1.07
CA LYS A 207 29.48 -10.92 1.65
C LYS A 207 30.56 -11.52 0.75
N LYS A 208 30.35 -12.74 0.25
CA LYS A 208 31.27 -13.40 -0.69
C LYS A 208 31.41 -12.63 -2.02
N THR A 209 30.29 -12.06 -2.51
CA THR A 209 30.34 -11.24 -3.73
C THR A 209 31.10 -9.93 -3.50
N LEU A 210 30.94 -9.31 -2.32
CA LEU A 210 31.61 -8.04 -1.98
C LEU A 210 33.14 -8.15 -2.01
N GLU A 211 33.70 -9.32 -1.62
CA GLU A 211 35.15 -9.57 -1.62
C GLU A 211 35.74 -9.43 -3.03
N LYS A 212 35.00 -9.83 -4.05
CA LYS A 212 35.44 -9.88 -5.47
C LYS A 212 34.89 -8.73 -6.31
N ALA A 213 34.04 -7.88 -5.74
CA ALA A 213 33.34 -6.84 -6.50
C ALA A 213 34.26 -5.67 -6.90
N PRO A 214 34.09 -5.12 -8.10
CA PRO A 214 34.72 -3.86 -8.52
C PRO A 214 34.32 -2.70 -7.59
N ALA A 215 35.16 -1.68 -7.46
CA ALA A 215 34.93 -0.53 -6.58
C ALA A 215 33.56 0.15 -6.81
N ALA A 216 33.12 0.26 -8.06
CA ALA A 216 31.83 0.84 -8.44
C ALA A 216 30.63 0.11 -7.86
N GLU A 217 30.69 -1.21 -7.63
CA GLU A 217 29.61 -2.04 -7.15
C GLU A 217 29.58 -2.18 -5.62
N LYS A 218 30.72 -1.92 -4.94
CA LYS A 218 30.85 -2.16 -3.49
C LYS A 218 29.83 -1.41 -2.65
N THR A 219 29.52 -0.16 -3.02
CA THR A 219 28.53 0.65 -2.28
C THR A 219 27.13 0.05 -2.35
N ALA A 220 26.72 -0.44 -3.52
CA ALA A 220 25.41 -1.09 -3.69
C ALA A 220 25.34 -2.42 -2.93
N LEU A 221 26.43 -3.20 -2.94
CA LEU A 221 26.50 -4.47 -2.20
C LEU A 221 26.48 -4.26 -0.67
N ARG A 222 27.18 -3.25 -0.15
CA ARG A 222 27.13 -2.90 1.28
C ARG A 222 25.71 -2.58 1.72
N ARG A 223 24.96 -1.78 0.94
CA ARG A 223 23.54 -1.50 1.23
C ARG A 223 22.67 -2.76 1.27
N LYS A 224 22.94 -3.73 0.39
CA LYS A 224 22.24 -5.05 0.40
C LYS A 224 22.60 -5.86 1.65
N ILE A 225 23.85 -5.82 2.08
CA ILE A 225 24.32 -6.48 3.31
C ILE A 225 23.64 -5.87 4.53
N ASP A 226 23.70 -4.54 4.68
CA ASP A 226 23.08 -3.80 5.79
C ASP A 226 21.57 -4.07 5.87
N HIS A 227 20.91 -4.15 4.71
CA HIS A 227 19.49 -4.49 4.64
C HIS A 227 19.24 -5.93 5.09
N ALA A 228 20.02 -6.89 4.60
CA ALA A 228 19.86 -8.30 4.97
C ALA A 228 20.14 -8.54 6.46
N GLU A 229 21.11 -7.87 7.05
CA GLU A 229 21.41 -7.94 8.48
C GLU A 229 20.22 -7.40 9.32
N ARG A 230 19.64 -6.26 8.95
CA ARG A 230 18.43 -5.74 9.61
C ARG A 230 17.25 -6.71 9.52
N VAL A 231 16.98 -7.26 8.34
CA VAL A 231 15.90 -8.24 8.16
C VAL A 231 16.12 -9.48 9.02
N ILE A 232 17.32 -10.01 9.08
CA ILE A 232 17.66 -11.15 9.93
C ILE A 232 17.41 -10.86 11.40
N GLU A 233 17.81 -9.69 11.90
CA GLU A 233 17.57 -9.29 13.29
C GLU A 233 16.08 -9.12 13.59
N GLU A 234 15.30 -8.56 12.67
CA GLU A 234 13.86 -8.44 12.81
C GLU A 234 13.16 -9.81 12.83
N LEU A 235 13.52 -10.73 11.92
CA LEU A 235 12.98 -12.08 11.86
C LEU A 235 13.30 -12.95 13.10
N LYS A 236 14.37 -12.63 13.82
CA LYS A 236 14.70 -13.27 15.10
C LYS A 236 13.84 -12.77 16.26
N ARG A 237 13.46 -11.49 16.25
CA ARG A 237 12.84 -10.81 17.38
C ARG A 237 11.33 -10.69 17.29
N TYR A 238 10.80 -10.60 16.07
CA TYR A 238 9.42 -10.22 15.83
C TYR A 238 8.68 -11.23 14.97
N SER A 239 7.39 -11.25 15.19
CA SER A 239 6.38 -11.83 14.32
C SER A 239 5.60 -10.69 13.64
N PHE A 240 5.10 -10.94 12.44
CA PHE A 240 4.48 -9.95 11.57
C PHE A 240 3.11 -10.42 11.10
N LEU A 241 2.29 -9.50 10.60
CA LEU A 241 1.12 -9.87 9.81
C LEU A 241 1.56 -10.65 8.56
N ILE A 242 0.72 -11.55 8.12
CA ILE A 242 0.93 -12.37 6.92
C ILE A 242 -0.15 -12.02 5.92
N SER A 243 0.21 -11.39 4.84
CA SER A 243 -0.74 -10.87 3.86
C SER A 243 -1.71 -11.94 3.31
N GLU A 244 -1.27 -13.19 3.19
CA GLU A 244 -2.12 -14.31 2.77
C GLU A 244 -3.27 -14.60 3.74
N TYR A 245 -3.11 -14.30 5.04
CA TYR A 245 -4.02 -14.74 6.10
C TYR A 245 -4.65 -13.61 6.89
N ASP A 246 -3.96 -12.49 7.02
CA ASP A 246 -4.38 -11.41 7.91
C ASP A 246 -5.05 -10.26 7.14
N PRO A 247 -6.22 -9.75 7.58
CA PRO A 247 -6.87 -8.62 6.95
C PRO A 247 -6.20 -7.31 7.38
N PHE A 248 -5.47 -6.68 6.49
CA PHE A 248 -4.88 -5.38 6.74
C PHE A 248 -4.80 -4.51 5.49
N ILE A 249 -4.71 -3.22 5.74
CA ILE A 249 -4.46 -2.19 4.72
C ILE A 249 -3.06 -1.62 4.86
N VAL A 250 -2.57 -1.07 3.77
CA VAL A 250 -1.31 -0.34 3.69
C VAL A 250 -1.59 1.14 3.49
N VAL A 251 -0.94 1.98 4.29
CA VAL A 251 -1.07 3.43 4.18
C VAL A 251 0.26 4.05 3.74
N PRO A 252 0.25 5.19 3.03
CA PRO A 252 1.49 5.85 2.62
C PRO A 252 2.34 6.25 3.84
N LEU A 253 3.65 6.01 3.77
CA LEU A 253 4.60 6.34 4.84
C LEU A 253 4.56 7.82 5.28
N GLY A 254 4.06 8.72 4.44
CA GLY A 254 3.87 10.14 4.78
C GLY A 254 2.56 10.45 5.51
N VAL A 255 1.70 9.45 5.72
CA VAL A 255 0.38 9.57 6.37
C VAL A 255 0.39 8.92 7.75
N VAL A 256 1.05 7.76 7.88
CA VAL A 256 1.10 6.98 9.11
C VAL A 256 2.12 7.56 10.12
N ASN A 257 1.83 7.43 11.41
CA ASN A 257 2.70 7.83 12.54
C ASN A 257 3.18 9.29 12.48
N GLN A 258 2.34 10.20 11.99
CA GLN A 258 2.62 11.64 12.06
C GLN A 258 2.06 12.25 13.35
N SER A 259 2.59 13.41 13.76
CA SER A 259 2.13 14.13 14.95
C SER A 259 0.82 14.90 14.74
N THR A 260 -0.14 14.32 14.03
CA THR A 260 -1.47 14.92 13.80
C THR A 260 -2.57 14.03 14.34
N PRO A 261 -3.70 14.61 14.78
CA PRO A 261 -4.79 13.83 15.38
C PRO A 261 -5.47 12.83 14.42
N PHE A 262 -5.27 13.01 13.11
CA PHE A 262 -5.85 12.15 12.06
C PHE A 262 -4.83 11.22 11.42
N SER A 263 -3.59 11.22 11.90
CA SER A 263 -2.58 10.26 11.44
C SER A 263 -2.86 8.89 12.03
N PRO A 264 -3.06 7.86 11.21
CA PRO A 264 -3.19 6.51 11.71
C PRO A 264 -1.86 6.00 12.28
N GLN A 265 -1.97 5.04 13.19
CA GLN A 265 -0.85 4.25 13.70
C GLN A 265 -0.98 2.80 13.25
N PHE A 266 0.12 2.07 13.25
CA PHE A 266 0.05 0.63 13.01
C PHE A 266 -0.75 -0.06 14.11
N GLY A 267 -1.70 -0.88 13.70
CA GLY A 267 -2.66 -1.52 14.61
C GLY A 267 -3.99 -0.79 14.74
N ASP A 268 -4.11 0.47 14.27
CA ASP A 268 -5.43 1.12 14.21
C ASP A 268 -6.39 0.29 13.36
N TYR A 269 -7.64 0.24 13.80
CA TYR A 269 -8.68 -0.45 13.07
C TYR A 269 -9.13 0.34 11.85
N ALA A 270 -9.52 -0.39 10.81
CA ALA A 270 -10.03 0.18 9.58
C ALA A 270 -11.18 -0.67 9.03
N VAL A 271 -12.09 -0.05 8.32
CA VAL A 271 -13.13 -0.74 7.55
C VAL A 271 -12.99 -0.36 6.09
N VAL A 272 -12.84 -1.37 5.25
CA VAL A 272 -12.84 -1.20 3.79
C VAL A 272 -14.24 -1.46 3.26
N ILE A 273 -14.72 -0.57 2.40
CA ILE A 273 -16.06 -0.69 1.78
C ILE A 273 -15.89 -0.83 0.28
N VAL A 274 -16.46 -1.89 -0.28
CA VAL A 274 -16.54 -2.13 -1.73
C VAL A 274 -17.97 -2.55 -2.07
N GLY A 275 -18.63 -1.78 -2.91
CA GLY A 275 -20.05 -2.01 -3.23
C GLY A 275 -20.92 -1.92 -1.98
N ASP A 276 -21.57 -3.01 -1.62
CA ASP A 276 -22.46 -3.16 -0.46
C ASP A 276 -21.84 -3.97 0.69
N LYS A 277 -20.52 -4.13 0.71
CA LYS A 277 -19.81 -4.97 1.70
C LYS A 277 -18.81 -4.17 2.52
N LEU A 278 -18.73 -4.56 3.79
CA LEU A 278 -17.79 -4.05 4.78
C LEU A 278 -16.74 -5.13 5.08
N TYR A 279 -15.48 -4.74 5.05
CA TYR A 279 -14.35 -5.63 5.33
C TYR A 279 -13.52 -5.06 6.48
N PRO A 280 -13.62 -5.66 7.69
CA PRO A 280 -12.80 -5.26 8.82
C PRO A 280 -11.32 -5.53 8.56
N ALA A 281 -10.47 -4.60 8.97
CA ALA A 281 -9.03 -4.68 8.76
C ALA A 281 -8.24 -3.90 9.82
N LEU A 282 -6.94 -4.06 9.82
CA LEU A 282 -5.99 -3.24 10.58
C LEU A 282 -5.15 -2.38 9.63
N VAL A 283 -4.63 -1.26 10.13
CA VAL A 283 -3.51 -0.56 9.51
C VAL A 283 -2.26 -1.39 9.78
N GLY A 284 -1.85 -2.18 8.81
CA GLY A 284 -0.82 -3.22 9.01
C GLY A 284 0.55 -2.85 8.47
N ASP A 285 0.61 -1.99 7.46
CA ASP A 285 1.89 -1.70 6.83
C ASP A 285 1.96 -0.27 6.25
N ALA A 286 3.17 0.14 5.89
CA ALA A 286 3.45 1.41 5.23
C ALA A 286 3.97 1.18 3.81
N GLY A 287 3.28 1.77 2.86
CA GLY A 287 3.64 1.76 1.45
C GLY A 287 4.46 2.99 1.01
N PRO A 288 4.74 3.10 -0.29
CA PRO A 288 5.43 4.25 -0.85
C PRO A 288 4.70 5.57 -0.53
N ARG A 289 5.47 6.63 -0.33
CA ARG A 289 4.93 7.96 0.08
C ARG A 289 3.99 8.60 -0.93
N TYR A 290 3.92 8.09 -2.13
CA TYR A 290 3.13 8.65 -3.24
C TYR A 290 2.02 7.71 -3.74
N LYS A 291 1.81 6.56 -3.10
CA LYS A 291 0.83 5.57 -3.54
C LYS A 291 -0.21 5.33 -2.44
N THR A 292 -1.46 5.13 -2.84
CA THR A 292 -2.57 4.83 -1.93
C THR A 292 -3.33 3.60 -2.41
N GLY A 293 -4.20 3.10 -1.54
CA GLY A 293 -5.11 2.03 -1.91
C GLY A 293 -4.41 0.68 -2.05
N GLU A 294 -3.86 0.15 -0.95
CA GLU A 294 -3.30 -1.19 -0.93
C GLU A 294 -3.92 -2.01 0.21
N GLY A 295 -4.19 -3.27 -0.07
CA GLY A 295 -4.71 -4.22 0.91
C GLY A 295 -3.97 -5.54 0.87
N SER A 296 -4.02 -6.28 1.99
CA SER A 296 -3.45 -7.62 2.08
C SER A 296 -4.07 -8.55 1.03
N LEU A 297 -3.34 -9.59 0.67
CA LEU A 297 -3.83 -10.60 -0.28
C LEU A 297 -5.10 -11.30 0.24
N ARG A 298 -5.20 -11.49 1.58
CA ARG A 298 -6.42 -11.97 2.23
C ARG A 298 -7.60 -11.05 1.94
N LEU A 299 -7.48 -9.79 2.27
CA LEU A 299 -8.52 -8.79 2.05
C LEU A 299 -8.88 -8.66 0.56
N SER A 300 -7.88 -8.63 -0.29
CA SER A 300 -8.04 -8.56 -1.74
C SER A 300 -8.83 -9.74 -2.31
N ARG A 301 -8.60 -10.96 -1.80
CA ARG A 301 -9.33 -12.17 -2.22
C ARG A 301 -10.74 -12.26 -1.65
N GLU A 302 -10.99 -11.71 -0.49
CA GLU A 302 -12.36 -11.57 0.03
C GLU A 302 -13.20 -10.63 -0.84
N ILE A 303 -12.57 -9.59 -1.39
CA ILE A 303 -13.19 -8.66 -2.32
C ILE A 303 -13.34 -9.30 -3.72
N ASN A 304 -12.26 -9.89 -4.23
CA ASN A 304 -12.24 -10.58 -5.52
C ASN A 304 -11.38 -11.85 -5.45
N PRO A 305 -11.99 -13.05 -5.45
CA PRO A 305 -11.26 -14.33 -5.31
C PRO A 305 -10.17 -14.58 -6.36
N LYS A 306 -10.20 -13.86 -7.49
CA LYS A 306 -9.18 -13.94 -8.55
C LYS A 306 -7.97 -13.03 -8.28
N ALA A 307 -7.99 -12.22 -7.22
CA ALA A 307 -6.87 -11.35 -6.86
C ALA A 307 -5.61 -12.15 -6.55
N GLY A 308 -4.47 -11.60 -6.89
CA GLY A 308 -3.15 -12.19 -6.69
C GLY A 308 -2.07 -11.12 -6.63
N PRO A 309 -0.82 -11.49 -6.36
CA PRO A 309 0.28 -10.51 -6.19
C PRO A 309 0.49 -9.58 -7.39
N TYR A 310 -0.03 -9.95 -8.56
CA TYR A 310 0.13 -9.20 -9.82
C TYR A 310 -1.19 -8.71 -10.42
N SER A 311 -2.31 -8.85 -9.69
CA SER A 311 -3.61 -8.43 -10.18
C SER A 311 -4.41 -7.73 -9.09
N ARG A 312 -5.01 -6.61 -9.44
CA ARG A 312 -5.79 -5.77 -8.51
C ARG A 312 -7.18 -6.34 -8.32
N PRO A 313 -7.72 -6.38 -7.08
CA PRO A 313 -9.11 -6.72 -6.85
C PRO A 313 -10.06 -5.65 -7.38
N VAL A 314 -9.69 -4.37 -7.25
CA VAL A 314 -10.48 -3.21 -7.71
C VAL A 314 -9.55 -2.19 -8.32
N SER A 315 -9.74 -1.87 -9.59
CA SER A 315 -8.95 -0.89 -10.34
C SER A 315 -9.63 0.48 -10.47
N ASP A 316 -10.90 0.59 -10.09
CA ASP A 316 -11.63 1.84 -10.05
C ASP A 316 -11.45 2.52 -8.69
N LEU A 317 -11.65 3.85 -8.64
CA LEU A 317 -11.56 4.65 -7.41
C LEU A 317 -12.80 4.49 -6.50
N LYS A 318 -13.32 3.25 -6.39
CA LYS A 318 -14.57 2.91 -5.70
C LYS A 318 -14.39 2.27 -4.33
N VAL A 319 -13.13 2.18 -3.87
CA VAL A 319 -12.84 1.60 -2.56
C VAL A 319 -12.76 2.71 -1.52
N SER A 320 -13.60 2.61 -0.49
CA SER A 320 -13.56 3.51 0.67
C SER A 320 -12.83 2.83 1.81
N TYR A 321 -11.82 3.49 2.35
CA TYR A 321 -11.07 3.05 3.54
C TYR A 321 -11.43 3.99 4.68
N LEU A 322 -12.18 3.50 5.64
CA LEU A 322 -12.52 4.20 6.88
C LEU A 322 -11.48 3.82 7.93
N ILE A 323 -10.55 4.70 8.23
CA ILE A 323 -9.48 4.46 9.20
C ILE A 323 -9.79 5.21 10.47
N PHE A 324 -9.67 4.57 11.63
CA PHE A 324 -10.01 5.13 12.95
C PHE A 324 -8.73 5.45 13.74
N PRO A 325 -8.13 6.64 13.60
CA PRO A 325 -6.90 6.99 14.31
C PRO A 325 -7.05 6.89 15.83
N GLY A 326 -6.02 6.30 16.48
CA GLY A 326 -5.99 6.11 17.92
C GLY A 326 -6.88 4.98 18.43
N SER A 327 -7.28 4.05 17.56
CA SER A 327 -8.06 2.87 17.93
C SER A 327 -7.24 1.61 18.19
N ALA A 328 -5.92 1.66 17.93
CA ALA A 328 -5.03 0.52 18.12
C ALA A 328 -5.04 0.01 19.57
N GLU A 329 -4.84 -1.30 19.71
CA GLU A 329 -4.65 -1.91 21.03
C GLU A 329 -3.37 -1.38 21.68
N PRO A 330 -3.34 -1.25 23.03
CA PRO A 330 -2.16 -0.79 23.75
C PRO A 330 -0.90 -1.64 23.51
N GLU A 331 -1.12 -2.96 23.32
CA GLU A 331 -0.06 -3.92 23.04
C GLU A 331 -0.29 -4.60 21.69
N ALA A 332 0.72 -4.53 20.84
CA ALA A 332 0.70 -5.27 19.57
C ALA A 332 0.79 -6.79 19.81
N GLY A 333 0.00 -7.53 19.04
CA GLY A 333 -0.05 -9.00 19.14
C GLY A 333 -0.53 -9.64 17.84
N PRO A 334 -0.60 -10.98 17.80
CA PRO A 334 -1.18 -11.69 16.67
C PRO A 334 -2.65 -11.25 16.50
N PRO A 335 -3.11 -11.12 15.24
CA PRO A 335 -4.45 -10.67 14.95
C PRO A 335 -5.49 -11.69 15.45
N ASP A 336 -6.49 -11.18 16.15
CA ASP A 336 -7.71 -11.87 16.53
C ASP A 336 -8.83 -11.39 15.60
N TYR A 337 -9.30 -12.26 14.71
CA TYR A 337 -10.23 -11.88 13.66
C TYR A 337 -11.63 -11.56 14.15
N GLU A 338 -12.09 -12.24 15.22
CA GLU A 338 -13.37 -11.94 15.87
C GLU A 338 -13.30 -10.55 16.52
N LYS A 339 -12.24 -10.31 17.28
CA LYS A 339 -12.00 -9.00 17.91
C LYS A 339 -11.90 -7.88 16.87
N ILE A 340 -11.21 -8.11 15.76
CA ILE A 340 -11.12 -7.11 14.66
C ILE A 340 -12.52 -6.79 14.13
N THR A 341 -13.35 -7.80 13.92
CA THR A 341 -14.71 -7.62 13.41
C THR A 341 -15.58 -6.86 14.40
N ASP A 342 -15.56 -7.25 15.68
CA ASP A 342 -16.38 -6.62 16.70
C ASP A 342 -15.95 -5.18 16.97
N ARG A 343 -14.63 -4.94 17.04
CA ARG A 343 -14.11 -3.59 17.24
C ARG A 343 -14.42 -2.66 16.08
N CYS A 344 -14.31 -3.15 14.83
CA CYS A 344 -14.73 -2.38 13.66
C CYS A 344 -16.23 -2.05 13.68
N ARG A 345 -17.09 -2.98 14.16
CA ARG A 345 -18.52 -2.74 14.32
C ARG A 345 -18.81 -1.66 15.38
N GLU A 346 -18.13 -1.71 16.52
CA GLU A 346 -18.23 -0.69 17.56
C GLU A 346 -17.83 0.69 17.02
N LEU A 347 -16.70 0.78 16.31
CA LEU A 347 -16.22 2.03 15.73
C LEU A 347 -17.15 2.59 14.65
N LEU A 348 -17.78 1.73 13.87
CA LEU A 348 -18.84 2.15 12.95
C LEU A 348 -20.06 2.70 13.69
N ASN A 349 -20.45 2.10 14.83
CA ASN A 349 -21.53 2.61 15.66
C ASN A 349 -21.20 4.00 16.22
N GLU A 350 -19.94 4.28 16.53
CA GLU A 350 -19.49 5.60 16.99
C GLU A 350 -19.61 6.70 15.91
N ILE A 351 -19.79 6.33 14.63
CA ILE A 351 -19.94 7.28 13.50
C ILE A 351 -21.34 7.21 12.84
N GLY A 352 -22.34 6.74 13.57
CA GLY A 352 -23.73 6.73 13.12
C GLY A 352 -24.27 5.35 12.73
N GLY A 353 -23.48 4.28 12.96
CA GLY A 353 -23.91 2.90 12.78
C GLY A 353 -23.80 2.35 11.36
N VAL A 354 -24.26 1.11 11.23
CA VAL A 354 -24.34 0.38 9.97
C VAL A 354 -25.82 0.16 9.63
N GLY A 355 -26.19 0.46 8.41
CA GLY A 355 -27.51 0.20 7.87
C GLY A 355 -27.81 -1.32 7.78
N LYS A 356 -29.10 -1.65 7.71
CA LYS A 356 -29.56 -3.03 7.55
C LYS A 356 -29.39 -3.50 6.10
#